data_4e9bf5fde5b3092c815a6325b583d4be
#
_entry.id   4e9bf5fde5b3092c815a6325b583d4be
#
_cell.length_a   1.000
_cell.length_b   1.000
_cell.length_c   1.000
_cell.angle_alpha   90.00
_cell.angle_beta   90.00
_cell.angle_gamma   90.00
#
_symmetry.space_group_name_H-M   'P 1'
#
loop_
_entity.id
_entity.type
_entity.pdbx_description
1 polymer ?
#
loop_
_entity_poly.entity_id
_entity_poly.type
_entity_poly.pdbx_seq_one_letter_code
_entity_poly.pdbx_strand_id
1 'polypeptide(L)'
;MKISARHIMLFILIYLLILIPFIQFVRLGQGIQEISLTLQKQQEEIEKIEAKLTDIETRLNKIESELNKWSVYEATAYAPLDPNAKEGMCYEGDPRITASGAPVVPGITVAAGKELPFGTELYIRGIGKRIVQDRGAAISRGRVDIAVKTQAEAIRFGRRPVLVKILN
;
A
#
# COMPACT_ATOMS: atom_id res chain seq x y z
N MET A 1 5.58 -58.17 73.60
CA MET A 1 6.02 -58.71 72.30
C MET A 1 7.12 -57.81 71.79
N LYS A 2 8.41 -58.24 71.80
CA LYS A 2 9.55 -57.45 71.31
C LYS A 2 9.66 -57.59 69.81
N ILE A 3 9.41 -56.52 69.09
CA ILE A 3 9.60 -56.50 67.60
C ILE A 3 11.09 -56.62 67.32
N SER A 4 11.46 -57.67 66.57
CA SER A 4 12.87 -57.94 66.23
C SER A 4 13.40 -56.81 65.27
N ALA A 5 14.66 -56.42 65.44
CA ALA A 5 15.33 -55.40 64.57
C ALA A 5 15.21 -55.76 63.05
N ARG A 6 15.12 -57.04 62.73
CA ARG A 6 14.88 -57.50 61.31
C ARG A 6 13.51 -57.07 60.78
N HIS A 7 12.46 -57.12 61.61
CA HIS A 7 11.12 -56.71 61.20
C HIS A 7 11.05 -55.16 60.98
N ILE A 8 11.70 -54.41 61.87
CA ILE A 8 11.80 -52.93 61.72
C ILE A 8 12.53 -52.56 60.42
N MET A 9 13.64 -53.23 60.14
CA MET A 9 14.40 -53.01 58.89
C MET A 9 13.59 -53.35 57.64
N LEU A 10 12.81 -54.43 57.67
CA LEU A 10 11.94 -54.86 56.59
C LEU A 10 10.82 -53.82 56.33
N PHE A 11 10.20 -53.28 57.39
CA PHE A 11 9.17 -52.26 57.29
C PHE A 11 9.73 -50.94 56.74
N ILE A 12 10.94 -50.55 57.12
CA ILE A 12 11.63 -49.36 56.54
C ILE A 12 11.91 -49.57 55.08
N LEU A 13 12.38 -50.75 54.66
CA LEU A 13 12.68 -51.09 53.26
C LEU A 13 11.41 -51.01 52.41
N ILE A 14 10.31 -51.62 52.88
CA ILE A 14 9.01 -51.58 52.18
C ILE A 14 8.50 -50.16 52.07
N TYR A 15 8.62 -49.36 53.15
CA TYR A 15 8.23 -47.95 53.12
C TYR A 15 9.02 -47.14 52.13
N LEU A 16 10.33 -47.33 52.05
CA LEU A 16 11.18 -46.65 51.07
C LEU A 16 10.88 -47.05 49.62
N LEU A 17 10.58 -48.36 49.38
CA LEU A 17 10.17 -48.88 48.08
C LEU A 17 8.88 -48.25 47.54
N ILE A 18 7.98 -47.81 48.43
CA ILE A 18 6.73 -47.14 48.05
C ILE A 18 6.92 -45.62 47.98
N LEU A 19 7.65 -45.04 48.92
CA LEU A 19 7.81 -43.61 49.06
C LEU A 19 8.64 -43.00 47.92
N ILE A 20 9.72 -43.64 47.51
CA ILE A 20 10.59 -43.15 46.46
C ILE A 20 9.84 -43.02 45.11
N PRO A 21 9.15 -44.06 44.61
CA PRO A 21 8.36 -43.96 43.37
C PRO A 21 7.23 -42.93 43.48
N PHE A 22 6.61 -42.83 44.65
CA PHE A 22 5.57 -41.85 44.88
C PHE A 22 6.10 -40.38 44.77
N ILE A 23 7.27 -40.11 45.35
CA ILE A 23 7.91 -38.76 45.22
C ILE A 23 8.29 -38.50 43.78
N GLN A 24 8.81 -39.50 43.05
CA GLN A 24 9.14 -39.33 41.60
C GLN A 24 7.90 -39.07 40.77
N PHE A 25 6.80 -39.75 41.05
CA PHE A 25 5.52 -39.55 40.38
C PHE A 25 4.98 -38.11 40.58
N VAL A 26 5.04 -37.61 41.84
CA VAL A 26 4.63 -36.25 42.15
C VAL A 26 5.51 -35.24 41.41
N ARG A 27 6.83 -35.39 41.39
CA ARG A 27 7.76 -34.52 40.67
C ARG A 27 7.50 -34.52 39.18
N LEU A 28 7.22 -35.68 38.59
CA LEU A 28 6.88 -35.79 37.18
C LEU A 28 5.58 -35.06 36.86
N GLY A 29 4.57 -35.17 37.70
CA GLY A 29 3.32 -34.46 37.57
C GLY A 29 3.49 -32.93 37.63
N GLN A 30 4.35 -32.44 38.52
CA GLN A 30 4.69 -30.99 38.60
C GLN A 30 5.42 -30.52 37.33
N GLY A 31 6.38 -31.30 36.83
CA GLY A 31 7.07 -30.97 35.58
C GLY A 31 6.14 -30.91 34.37
N ILE A 32 5.16 -31.83 34.28
CA ILE A 32 4.16 -31.80 33.21
C ILE A 32 3.28 -30.56 33.30
N GLN A 33 2.89 -30.15 34.50
CA GLN A 33 2.10 -28.93 34.69
C GLN A 33 2.89 -27.66 34.27
N GLU A 34 4.16 -27.59 34.62
CA GLU A 34 5.02 -26.45 34.25
C GLU A 34 5.21 -26.35 32.72
N ILE A 35 5.44 -27.51 32.06
CA ILE A 35 5.52 -27.56 30.60
C ILE A 35 4.18 -27.14 29.97
N SER A 36 3.06 -27.62 30.49
CA SER A 36 1.72 -27.27 29.98
C SER A 36 1.47 -25.78 30.09
N LEU A 37 1.82 -25.15 31.20
CA LEU A 37 1.68 -23.70 31.40
C LEU A 37 2.58 -22.89 30.43
N THR A 38 3.78 -23.39 30.19
CA THR A 38 4.72 -22.75 29.25
C THR A 38 4.19 -22.83 27.83
N LEU A 39 3.69 -24.00 27.41
CA LEU A 39 3.06 -24.18 26.10
C LEU A 39 1.84 -23.26 25.92
N GLN A 40 1.01 -23.14 26.94
CA GLN A 40 -0.14 -22.24 26.88
C GLN A 40 0.27 -20.78 26.67
N LYS A 41 1.30 -20.31 27.39
CA LYS A 41 1.84 -18.96 27.20
C LYS A 41 2.40 -18.74 25.79
N GLN A 42 3.13 -19.74 25.28
CA GLN A 42 3.65 -19.66 23.90
C GLN A 42 2.52 -19.61 22.88
N GLN A 43 1.46 -20.38 23.09
CA GLN A 43 0.29 -20.37 22.22
C GLN A 43 -0.39 -19.00 22.19
N GLU A 44 -0.56 -18.36 23.35
CA GLU A 44 -1.11 -16.99 23.45
C GLU A 44 -0.22 -15.96 22.73
N GLU A 45 1.10 -16.12 22.79
CA GLU A 45 2.04 -15.25 22.05
C GLU A 45 1.94 -15.46 20.54
N ILE A 46 1.82 -16.70 20.09
CA ILE A 46 1.63 -17.03 18.67
C ILE A 46 0.34 -16.38 18.15
N GLU A 47 -0.78 -16.54 18.85
CA GLU A 47 -2.06 -15.93 18.45
C GLU A 47 -1.96 -14.40 18.35
N LYS A 48 -1.23 -13.75 19.27
CA LYS A 48 -0.98 -12.30 19.19
C LYS A 48 -0.13 -11.90 17.98
N ILE A 49 0.86 -12.72 17.63
CA ILE A 49 1.72 -12.48 16.45
C ILE A 49 0.91 -12.68 15.16
N GLU A 50 0.11 -13.74 15.08
CA GLU A 50 -0.77 -14.01 13.93
C GLU A 50 -1.78 -12.89 13.70
N ALA A 51 -2.38 -12.36 14.78
CA ALA A 51 -3.29 -11.22 14.68
C ALA A 51 -2.59 -9.95 14.14
N LYS A 52 -1.36 -9.68 14.59
CA LYS A 52 -0.56 -8.56 14.06
C LYS A 52 -0.17 -8.77 12.59
N LEU A 53 0.17 -9.98 12.21
CA LEU A 53 0.52 -10.32 10.83
C LEU A 53 -0.68 -10.06 9.90
N THR A 54 -1.86 -10.50 10.27
CA THR A 54 -3.11 -10.26 9.52
C THR A 54 -3.42 -8.76 9.35
N ASP A 55 -3.20 -7.95 10.40
CA ASP A 55 -3.36 -6.49 10.31
C ASP A 55 -2.37 -5.87 9.31
N ILE A 56 -1.10 -6.28 9.37
CA ILE A 56 -0.06 -5.79 8.46
C ILE A 56 -0.38 -6.18 7.01
N GLU A 57 -0.80 -7.42 6.74
CA GLU A 57 -1.20 -7.88 5.41
C GLU A 57 -2.38 -7.07 4.86
N THR A 58 -3.37 -6.81 5.69
CA THR A 58 -4.53 -5.98 5.30
C THR A 58 -4.11 -4.56 4.93
N ARG A 59 -3.21 -3.96 5.72
CA ARG A 59 -2.67 -2.63 5.45
C ARG A 59 -1.82 -2.60 4.20
N LEU A 60 -1.02 -3.62 3.97
CA LEU A 60 -0.18 -3.75 2.77
C LEU A 60 -1.05 -3.84 1.51
N ASN A 61 -2.05 -4.72 1.50
CA ASN A 61 -2.99 -4.85 0.38
C ASN A 61 -3.72 -3.53 0.06
N LYS A 62 -4.09 -2.77 1.09
CA LYS A 62 -4.67 -1.44 0.92
C LYS A 62 -3.69 -0.46 0.26
N ILE A 63 -2.45 -0.43 0.69
CA ILE A 63 -1.40 0.44 0.12
C ILE A 63 -1.14 0.06 -1.34
N GLU A 64 -1.01 -1.21 -1.65
CA GLU A 64 -0.83 -1.70 -3.02
C GLU A 64 -2.00 -1.31 -3.93
N SER A 65 -3.23 -1.46 -3.44
CA SER A 65 -4.42 -1.05 -4.21
C SER A 65 -4.45 0.45 -4.48
N GLU A 66 -4.00 1.27 -3.54
CA GLU A 66 -3.90 2.73 -3.75
C GLU A 66 -2.75 3.10 -4.70
N LEU A 67 -1.61 2.41 -4.63
CA LEU A 67 -0.48 2.62 -5.54
C LEU A 67 -0.83 2.24 -6.98
N ASN A 68 -1.55 1.14 -7.18
CA ASN A 68 -1.96 0.66 -8.50
C ASN A 68 -2.94 1.61 -9.23
N LYS A 69 -3.54 2.57 -8.51
CA LYS A 69 -4.35 3.64 -9.12
C LYS A 69 -3.50 4.72 -9.80
N TRP A 70 -2.20 4.74 -9.59
CA TRP A 70 -1.29 5.72 -10.15
C TRP A 70 -0.51 5.14 -11.33
N SER A 71 -0.43 5.92 -12.39
CA SER A 71 0.36 5.59 -13.58
C SER A 71 1.36 6.71 -13.87
N VAL A 72 2.53 6.35 -14.38
CA VAL A 72 3.54 7.32 -14.81
C VAL A 72 3.21 7.80 -16.22
N TYR A 73 3.09 9.12 -16.39
CA TYR A 73 2.92 9.79 -17.66
C TYR A 73 4.09 10.75 -17.90
N GLU A 74 4.46 10.96 -19.17
CA GLU A 74 5.31 12.08 -19.55
C GLU A 74 4.43 13.32 -19.71
N ALA A 75 4.73 14.39 -18.95
CA ALA A 75 3.98 15.64 -19.01
C ALA A 75 4.79 16.74 -19.66
N THR A 76 4.10 17.50 -20.51
CA THR A 76 4.52 18.81 -21.05
C THR A 76 3.47 19.85 -20.72
N ALA A 77 3.70 21.09 -21.09
CA ALA A 77 2.72 22.16 -20.96
C ALA A 77 2.67 22.99 -22.24
N TYR A 78 1.49 23.51 -22.58
CA TYR A 78 1.24 24.38 -23.72
C TYR A 78 0.40 25.58 -23.31
N ALA A 79 0.53 26.70 -24.03
CA ALA A 79 -0.14 27.96 -23.70
C ALA A 79 -0.85 28.51 -24.95
N PRO A 80 -2.01 27.94 -25.35
CA PRO A 80 -2.66 28.32 -26.60
C PRO A 80 -3.23 29.73 -26.55
N LEU A 81 -3.56 30.24 -25.37
CA LEU A 81 -4.12 31.59 -25.16
C LEU A 81 -3.05 32.71 -24.97
N ASP A 82 -1.76 32.33 -24.98
CA ASP A 82 -0.68 33.32 -24.90
C ASP A 82 -0.67 34.16 -26.18
N PRO A 83 -0.52 35.50 -26.11
CA PRO A 83 -0.46 36.38 -27.30
C PRO A 83 0.66 36.01 -28.30
N ASN A 84 1.69 35.32 -27.83
CA ASN A 84 2.81 34.85 -28.67
C ASN A 84 2.67 33.36 -29.08
N ALA A 85 1.52 32.73 -28.81
CA ALA A 85 1.26 31.37 -29.21
C ALA A 85 1.27 31.23 -30.74
N LYS A 86 1.86 30.13 -31.23
CA LYS A 86 1.95 29.89 -32.70
C LYS A 86 1.04 28.73 -33.09
N GLU A 87 0.27 28.92 -34.14
CA GLU A 87 -0.50 27.87 -34.77
C GLU A 87 0.44 26.75 -35.31
N GLY A 88 -0.02 25.51 -35.23
CA GLY A 88 0.78 24.31 -35.52
C GLY A 88 1.76 23.89 -34.44
N MET A 89 2.00 24.73 -33.43
CA MET A 89 2.85 24.43 -32.28
C MET A 89 2.06 24.35 -30.97
N CYS A 90 1.21 25.35 -30.71
CA CYS A 90 0.45 25.45 -29.46
C CYS A 90 -1.04 25.15 -29.65
N TYR A 91 -1.57 25.27 -30.85
CA TYR A 91 -2.97 25.02 -31.23
C TYR A 91 -3.09 24.80 -32.73
N GLU A 92 -4.25 24.25 -33.13
CA GLU A 92 -4.69 24.18 -34.52
C GLU A 92 -6.07 24.83 -34.64
N GLY A 93 -6.26 25.78 -35.56
CA GLY A 93 -7.51 26.53 -35.72
C GLY A 93 -7.73 27.58 -34.59
N ASP A 94 -8.87 27.56 -33.91
CA ASP A 94 -9.16 28.52 -32.85
C ASP A 94 -8.43 28.14 -31.54
N PRO A 95 -7.48 28.99 -31.05
CA PRO A 95 -6.73 28.68 -29.83
C PRO A 95 -7.61 28.64 -28.55
N ARG A 96 -8.85 29.13 -28.64
CA ARG A 96 -9.79 29.14 -27.51
C ARG A 96 -10.58 27.85 -27.38
N ILE A 97 -10.59 27.00 -28.40
CA ILE A 97 -11.43 25.80 -28.50
C ILE A 97 -10.54 24.56 -28.54
N THR A 98 -10.83 23.61 -27.64
CA THR A 98 -10.14 22.31 -27.59
C THR A 98 -10.67 21.35 -28.66
N ALA A 99 -9.98 20.26 -28.88
CA ALA A 99 -10.42 19.18 -29.79
C ALA A 99 -11.77 18.54 -29.37
N SER A 100 -12.20 18.69 -28.13
CA SER A 100 -13.54 18.25 -27.68
C SER A 100 -14.65 19.25 -27.96
N GLY A 101 -14.33 20.45 -28.46
CA GLY A 101 -15.26 21.55 -28.62
C GLY A 101 -15.47 22.41 -27.37
N ALA A 102 -14.88 22.04 -26.25
CA ALA A 102 -14.93 22.82 -25.03
C ALA A 102 -13.95 24.00 -25.08
N PRO A 103 -14.20 25.10 -24.34
CA PRO A 103 -13.23 26.18 -24.21
C PRO A 103 -11.96 25.70 -23.52
N VAL A 104 -10.81 26.21 -23.96
CA VAL A 104 -9.54 26.02 -23.25
C VAL A 104 -9.56 26.79 -21.92
N VAL A 105 -9.32 26.09 -20.83
CA VAL A 105 -9.21 26.69 -19.50
C VAL A 105 -7.85 26.33 -18.90
N PRO A 106 -6.89 27.28 -18.88
CA PRO A 106 -5.61 27.06 -18.22
C PRO A 106 -5.77 26.63 -16.77
N GLY A 107 -5.05 25.58 -16.38
CA GLY A 107 -5.18 25.00 -15.04
C GLY A 107 -6.28 23.95 -14.90
N ILE A 108 -7.12 23.72 -15.94
CA ILE A 108 -8.14 22.66 -15.98
C ILE A 108 -7.91 21.76 -17.20
N THR A 109 -7.79 22.33 -18.38
CA THR A 109 -7.65 21.59 -19.63
C THR A 109 -6.33 20.83 -19.70
N VAL A 110 -6.40 19.59 -20.16
CA VAL A 110 -5.24 18.77 -20.54
C VAL A 110 -5.50 18.08 -21.87
N ALA A 111 -4.48 18.06 -22.75
CA ALA A 111 -4.45 17.19 -23.89
C ALA A 111 -3.86 15.83 -23.49
N ALA A 112 -4.44 14.75 -24.00
CA ALA A 112 -3.99 13.38 -23.71
C ALA A 112 -4.12 12.48 -24.93
N GLY A 113 -3.52 11.29 -24.90
CA GLY A 113 -3.70 10.26 -25.91
C GLY A 113 -5.14 9.72 -25.96
N LYS A 114 -5.47 8.98 -27.04
CA LYS A 114 -6.82 8.44 -27.24
C LYS A 114 -7.26 7.41 -26.20
N GLU A 115 -6.33 6.84 -25.44
CA GLU A 115 -6.59 5.92 -24.32
C GLU A 115 -7.34 6.59 -23.16
N LEU A 116 -7.29 7.92 -23.08
CA LEU A 116 -8.07 8.70 -22.13
C LEU A 116 -9.18 9.45 -22.89
N PRO A 117 -10.45 9.03 -22.81
CA PRO A 117 -11.56 9.72 -23.46
C PRO A 117 -11.70 11.17 -23.04
N PHE A 118 -12.33 12.01 -23.89
CA PHE A 118 -12.72 13.35 -23.46
C PHE A 118 -13.65 13.30 -22.24
N GLY A 119 -13.49 14.24 -21.31
CA GLY A 119 -14.21 14.27 -20.07
C GLY A 119 -13.56 13.47 -18.93
N THR A 120 -12.52 12.65 -19.21
CA THR A 120 -11.80 11.95 -18.16
C THR A 120 -11.20 12.95 -17.17
N GLU A 121 -11.52 12.77 -15.90
CA GLU A 121 -10.92 13.55 -14.82
C GLU A 121 -9.63 12.88 -14.33
N LEU A 122 -8.57 13.65 -14.30
CA LEU A 122 -7.24 13.23 -13.85
C LEU A 122 -6.84 14.00 -12.61
N TYR A 123 -6.19 13.30 -11.69
CA TYR A 123 -5.39 13.97 -10.66
C TYR A 123 -3.91 13.78 -10.98
N ILE A 124 -3.21 14.86 -11.22
CA ILE A 124 -1.77 14.87 -11.50
C ILE A 124 -1.05 15.30 -10.23
N ARG A 125 -0.18 14.43 -9.69
CA ARG A 125 0.51 14.68 -8.44
C ARG A 125 1.35 15.95 -8.49
N GLY A 126 1.17 16.85 -7.53
CA GLY A 126 1.85 18.15 -7.47
C GLY A 126 1.28 19.24 -8.39
N ILE A 127 0.26 18.90 -9.22
CA ILE A 127 -0.36 19.84 -10.17
C ILE A 127 -1.86 19.99 -9.89
N GLY A 128 -2.53 18.91 -9.45
CA GLY A 128 -3.95 18.94 -9.11
C GLY A 128 -4.85 18.33 -10.19
N LYS A 129 -6.16 18.55 -10.06
CA LYS A 129 -7.19 18.02 -10.97
C LYS A 129 -7.09 18.64 -12.36
N ARG A 130 -7.31 17.82 -13.39
CA ARG A 130 -7.36 18.21 -14.80
C ARG A 130 -8.46 17.41 -15.49
N ILE A 131 -8.96 17.95 -16.59
CA ILE A 131 -9.97 17.30 -17.44
C ILE A 131 -9.37 17.12 -18.84
N VAL A 132 -9.49 15.93 -19.38
CA VAL A 132 -9.07 15.63 -20.75
C VAL A 132 -10.09 16.24 -21.69
N GLN A 133 -9.71 17.35 -22.34
CA GLN A 133 -10.56 18.09 -23.27
C GLN A 133 -9.88 18.27 -24.62
N ASP A 134 -8.56 18.05 -24.68
CA ASP A 134 -7.81 18.37 -25.88
C ASP A 134 -7.02 17.17 -26.42
N ARG A 135 -6.52 17.32 -27.67
CA ARG A 135 -5.64 16.38 -28.36
C ARG A 135 -4.53 17.15 -29.04
N GLY A 136 -3.37 16.58 -29.10
CA GLY A 136 -2.25 17.06 -29.90
C GLY A 136 -1.66 15.92 -30.73
N ALA A 137 -1.22 16.22 -31.97
CA ALA A 137 -0.64 15.22 -32.85
C ALA A 137 0.56 14.47 -32.22
N ALA A 138 1.32 15.17 -31.35
CA ALA A 138 2.47 14.61 -30.65
C ALA A 138 2.10 13.92 -29.32
N ILE A 139 0.82 14.02 -28.87
CA ILE A 139 0.38 13.50 -27.59
C ILE A 139 -0.18 12.09 -27.77
N SER A 140 0.70 11.12 -27.64
CA SER A 140 0.39 9.69 -27.73
C SER A 140 0.12 9.09 -26.35
N ARG A 141 -0.12 7.78 -26.33
CA ARG A 141 -0.34 7.02 -25.09
C ARG A 141 0.77 7.26 -24.05
N GLY A 142 0.37 7.47 -22.81
CA GLY A 142 1.30 7.74 -21.70
C GLY A 142 1.85 9.16 -21.66
N ARG A 143 1.28 10.06 -22.46
CA ARG A 143 1.62 11.49 -22.49
C ARG A 143 0.43 12.37 -22.16
N VAL A 144 0.71 13.48 -21.48
CA VAL A 144 -0.25 14.54 -21.21
C VAL A 144 0.39 15.91 -21.46
N ASP A 145 -0.39 16.84 -21.96
CA ASP A 145 0.03 18.22 -22.19
C ASP A 145 -0.92 19.19 -21.50
N ILE A 146 -0.39 19.96 -20.57
CA ILE A 146 -1.18 20.73 -19.60
C ILE A 146 -1.34 22.14 -20.10
N ALA A 147 -2.59 22.59 -20.24
CA ALA A 147 -2.87 23.98 -20.60
C ALA A 147 -2.49 24.92 -19.44
N VAL A 148 -1.59 25.85 -19.75
CA VAL A 148 -1.11 26.91 -18.85
C VAL A 148 -1.40 28.29 -19.43
N LYS A 149 -1.23 29.34 -18.63
CA LYS A 149 -1.58 30.70 -19.06
C LYS A 149 -0.59 31.30 -20.04
N THR A 150 0.69 31.05 -19.86
CA THR A 150 1.74 31.71 -20.64
C THR A 150 2.79 30.74 -21.18
N GLN A 151 3.42 31.11 -22.28
CA GLN A 151 4.56 30.34 -22.83
C GLN A 151 5.73 30.24 -21.83
N ALA A 152 5.95 31.31 -21.06
CA ALA A 152 6.97 31.28 -20.01
C ALA A 152 6.69 30.18 -18.94
N GLU A 153 5.41 29.98 -18.58
CA GLU A 153 5.00 28.86 -17.69
C GLU A 153 5.25 27.51 -18.39
N ALA A 154 4.88 27.38 -19.66
CA ALA A 154 5.08 26.13 -20.40
C ALA A 154 6.57 25.76 -20.52
N ILE A 155 7.42 26.72 -20.86
CA ILE A 155 8.88 26.52 -20.95
C ILE A 155 9.47 26.15 -19.58
N ARG A 156 9.05 26.82 -18.51
CA ARG A 156 9.49 26.52 -17.14
C ARG A 156 9.02 25.15 -16.67
N PHE A 157 7.83 24.74 -17.11
CA PHE A 157 7.31 23.40 -16.82
C PHE A 157 8.18 22.33 -17.48
N GLY A 158 8.54 22.53 -18.75
CA GLY A 158 9.38 21.60 -19.51
C GLY A 158 8.71 20.25 -19.70
N ARG A 159 9.55 19.23 -19.90
CA ARG A 159 9.15 17.84 -20.05
C ARG A 159 9.60 17.06 -18.83
N ARG A 160 8.68 16.32 -18.17
CA ARG A 160 8.99 15.56 -16.96
C ARG A 160 8.01 14.43 -16.70
N PRO A 161 8.44 13.36 -15.99
CA PRO A 161 7.53 12.34 -15.54
C PRO A 161 6.62 12.88 -14.41
N VAL A 162 5.36 12.47 -14.46
CA VAL A 162 4.36 12.79 -13.43
C VAL A 162 3.56 11.54 -13.08
N LEU A 163 3.05 11.49 -11.86
CA LEU A 163 2.10 10.46 -11.45
C LEU A 163 0.69 10.96 -11.70
N VAL A 164 -0.08 10.17 -12.43
CA VAL A 164 -1.46 10.45 -12.81
C VAL A 164 -2.38 9.39 -12.23
N LYS A 165 -3.46 9.83 -11.62
CA LYS A 165 -4.57 8.97 -11.15
C LYS A 165 -5.83 9.37 -11.91
N ILE A 166 -6.52 8.40 -12.51
CA ILE A 166 -7.84 8.60 -13.12
C ILE A 166 -8.86 8.63 -11.98
N LEU A 167 -9.77 9.61 -12.02
CA LEU A 167 -10.77 9.82 -10.96
C LEU A 167 -12.15 9.26 -11.30
N ASN A 168 -12.47 9.14 -12.61
CA ASN A 168 -13.75 8.61 -13.14
C ASN A 168 -13.55 7.58 -14.23
#